data_28d066635a60bc6007e5887e62d3f90f
#
_entry.id   28d066635a60bc6007e5887e62d3f90f
#
_cell.length_a   1.000
_cell.length_b   1.000
_cell.length_c   1.000
_cell.angle_alpha   90.00
_cell.angle_beta   90.00
_cell.angle_gamma   90.00
#
_symmetry.space_group_name_H-M   'P 1'
#
loop_
_entity.id
_entity.type
_entity.pdbx_description
1 polymer ?
#
loop_
_entity_poly.entity_id
_entity_poly.type
_entity_poly.pdbx_seq_one_letter_code
_entity_poly.pdbx_strand_id
1 'polypeptide(L)'
;MEKPTLVIMAAGMGSRFGGLKQIAPVSGKDEIILDFSLYDALRAGFERAVIIIKRENEADFRKLIDHKAGQHMEIEYAYQDINDIPEGFAVPEGRAKPWGTAHAVLAARHLVKGNFAVINSDDYYGPEAFKVMYDFLKDAADDQVYNYCMVGYQVQNTLTENGHVSRGVCTETPDGFLKDIVERTKIMYHEGGIAYKT
;
A
#
# COMPACT_ATOMS: atom_id res chain seq x y z
N MET A 1 21.83 9.71 -6.59
CA MET A 1 21.02 8.66 -5.93
C MET A 1 19.89 8.26 -6.85
N GLU A 2 19.49 6.99 -6.86
CA GLU A 2 18.29 6.57 -7.58
C GLU A 2 17.06 7.23 -6.95
N LYS A 3 16.07 7.61 -7.78
CA LYS A 3 14.83 8.19 -7.27
C LYS A 3 14.03 7.12 -6.51
N PRO A 4 13.27 7.52 -5.47
CA PRO A 4 12.42 6.60 -4.74
C PRO A 4 11.43 5.86 -5.63
N THR A 5 11.22 4.56 -5.35
CA THR A 5 10.25 3.71 -6.04
C THR A 5 8.95 3.63 -5.26
N LEU A 6 7.81 3.71 -5.93
CA LEU A 6 6.51 3.42 -5.32
C LEU A 6 6.21 1.92 -5.45
N VAL A 7 6.01 1.23 -4.34
CA VAL A 7 5.62 -0.20 -4.29
C VAL A 7 4.15 -0.29 -3.92
N ILE A 8 3.36 -0.99 -4.73
CA ILE A 8 1.90 -1.04 -4.60
C ILE A 8 1.44 -2.47 -4.38
N MET A 9 0.83 -2.74 -3.24
CA MET A 9 0.29 -4.05 -2.92
C MET A 9 -1.10 -4.25 -3.52
N ALA A 10 -1.19 -5.06 -4.56
CA ALA A 10 -2.42 -5.36 -5.29
C ALA A 10 -2.73 -6.87 -5.41
N ALA A 11 -1.98 -7.73 -4.72
CA ALA A 11 -2.18 -9.18 -4.75
C ALA A 11 -3.26 -9.69 -3.77
N GLY A 12 -3.92 -8.80 -3.01
CA GLY A 12 -4.94 -9.13 -2.02
C GLY A 12 -6.13 -9.86 -2.63
N MET A 13 -6.65 -10.87 -1.90
CA MET A 13 -7.87 -11.57 -2.31
C MET A 13 -9.09 -10.76 -1.91
N GLY A 14 -9.67 -10.01 -2.84
CA GLY A 14 -10.96 -9.31 -2.66
C GLY A 14 -12.14 -10.29 -2.51
N SER A 15 -12.05 -11.27 -1.61
CA SER A 15 -12.95 -12.42 -1.48
C SER A 15 -14.43 -12.07 -1.23
N ARG A 16 -14.74 -10.81 -0.92
CA ARG A 16 -16.12 -10.35 -0.66
C ARG A 16 -16.77 -9.66 -1.86
N PHE A 17 -16.03 -9.40 -2.95
CA PHE A 17 -16.48 -8.50 -4.02
C PHE A 17 -16.87 -9.25 -5.32
N GLY A 18 -16.71 -10.55 -5.40
CA GLY A 18 -17.06 -11.34 -6.60
C GLY A 18 -16.19 -11.05 -7.84
N GLY A 19 -15.08 -10.29 -7.69
CA GLY A 19 -14.15 -9.91 -8.75
C GLY A 19 -12.87 -9.28 -8.17
N LEU A 20 -12.01 -8.73 -9.04
CA LEU A 20 -10.80 -8.03 -8.66
C LEU A 20 -11.17 -6.63 -8.10
N LYS A 21 -11.37 -6.53 -6.78
CA LYS A 21 -11.70 -5.27 -6.09
C LYS A 21 -10.71 -4.15 -6.41
N GLN A 22 -9.44 -4.50 -6.57
CA GLN A 22 -8.34 -3.56 -6.80
C GLN A 22 -8.46 -2.77 -8.11
N ILE A 23 -9.24 -3.28 -9.06
CA ILE A 23 -9.47 -2.65 -10.36
C ILE A 23 -10.96 -2.34 -10.61
N ALA A 24 -11.78 -2.34 -9.56
CA ALA A 24 -13.18 -1.93 -9.67
C ALA A 24 -13.28 -0.41 -9.91
N PRO A 25 -14.02 0.05 -10.94
CA PRO A 25 -14.21 1.47 -11.17
C PRO A 25 -14.89 2.17 -10.00
N VAL A 26 -14.41 3.37 -9.66
CA VAL A 26 -14.96 4.23 -8.61
C VAL A 26 -15.58 5.52 -9.16
N SER A 27 -15.45 5.76 -10.46
CA SER A 27 -16.02 6.90 -11.15
C SER A 27 -16.81 6.49 -12.40
N GLY A 28 -17.61 7.42 -12.94
CA GLY A 28 -18.31 7.24 -14.22
C GLY A 28 -17.40 7.26 -15.46
N LYS A 29 -16.08 7.38 -15.28
CA LYS A 29 -15.06 7.38 -16.34
C LYS A 29 -14.15 6.17 -16.31
N ASP A 30 -14.58 5.09 -15.66
CA ASP A 30 -13.78 3.86 -15.47
C ASP A 30 -12.43 4.08 -14.76
N GLU A 31 -12.36 5.12 -13.91
CA GLU A 31 -11.20 5.37 -13.05
C GLU A 31 -11.25 4.46 -11.82
N ILE A 32 -10.13 3.87 -11.47
CA ILE A 32 -9.95 3.04 -10.27
C ILE A 32 -9.18 3.84 -9.18
N ILE A 33 -9.23 3.41 -7.92
CA ILE A 33 -8.52 4.10 -6.82
C ILE A 33 -7.03 4.22 -7.13
N LEU A 34 -6.45 3.20 -7.73
CA LEU A 34 -5.04 3.19 -8.09
C LEU A 34 -4.66 4.27 -9.10
N ASP A 35 -5.55 4.68 -10.01
CA ASP A 35 -5.30 5.76 -10.98
C ASP A 35 -5.00 7.08 -10.23
N PHE A 36 -5.75 7.39 -9.17
CA PHE A 36 -5.53 8.58 -8.35
C PHE A 36 -4.22 8.49 -7.57
N SER A 37 -3.88 7.32 -7.01
CA SER A 37 -2.62 7.11 -6.30
C SER A 37 -1.41 7.28 -7.23
N LEU A 38 -1.45 6.73 -8.44
CA LEU A 38 -0.38 6.87 -9.43
C LEU A 38 -0.24 8.32 -9.92
N TYR A 39 -1.36 9.02 -10.12
CA TYR A 39 -1.37 10.42 -10.50
C TYR A 39 -0.75 11.31 -9.41
N ASP A 40 -1.14 11.13 -8.15
CA ASP A 40 -0.62 11.90 -7.02
C ASP A 40 0.87 11.59 -6.78
N ALA A 41 1.27 10.33 -6.89
CA ALA A 41 2.67 9.91 -6.79
C ALA A 41 3.55 10.54 -7.89
N LEU A 42 3.09 10.55 -9.13
CA LEU A 42 3.79 11.20 -10.24
C LEU A 42 3.99 12.69 -9.97
N ARG A 43 2.97 13.39 -9.49
CA ARG A 43 3.04 14.80 -9.12
C ARG A 43 3.97 15.06 -7.93
N ALA A 44 4.12 14.11 -7.03
CA ALA A 44 5.05 14.20 -5.91
C ALA A 44 6.52 14.00 -6.34
N GLY A 45 6.75 13.36 -7.49
CA GLY A 45 8.09 13.14 -8.04
C GLY A 45 8.50 11.68 -8.23
N PHE A 46 7.64 10.72 -7.88
CA PHE A 46 7.87 9.30 -8.20
C PHE A 46 7.81 9.10 -9.72
N GLU A 47 8.83 8.51 -10.29
CA GLU A 47 8.91 8.21 -11.73
C GLU A 47 8.77 6.73 -12.03
N ARG A 48 8.80 5.88 -10.98
CA ARG A 48 8.74 4.43 -11.10
C ARG A 48 7.81 3.83 -10.05
N ALA A 49 6.99 2.88 -10.47
CA ALA A 49 6.16 2.08 -9.58
C ALA A 49 6.31 0.59 -9.86
N VAL A 50 6.33 -0.21 -8.79
CA VAL A 50 6.30 -1.67 -8.84
C VAL A 50 4.97 -2.13 -8.26
N ILE A 51 4.12 -2.75 -9.09
CA ILE A 51 2.81 -3.23 -8.69
C ILE A 51 2.90 -4.72 -8.38
N ILE A 52 2.62 -5.10 -7.14
CA ILE A 52 2.65 -6.49 -6.68
C ILE A 52 1.28 -7.09 -6.91
N ILE A 53 1.19 -8.07 -7.80
CA ILE A 53 -0.04 -8.72 -8.22
C ILE A 53 0.08 -10.24 -8.10
N LYS A 54 -1.02 -10.93 -8.31
CA LYS A 54 -0.96 -12.35 -8.68
C LYS A 54 -0.73 -12.48 -10.18
N ARG A 55 0.07 -13.46 -10.60
CA ARG A 55 0.39 -13.67 -12.02
C ARG A 55 -0.85 -13.85 -12.91
N GLU A 56 -1.86 -14.50 -12.39
CA GLU A 56 -3.14 -14.70 -13.09
C GLU A 56 -3.89 -13.39 -13.45
N ASN A 57 -3.60 -12.30 -12.74
CA ASN A 57 -4.27 -11.01 -12.92
C ASN A 57 -3.46 -10.02 -13.80
N GLU A 58 -2.29 -10.42 -14.29
CA GLU A 58 -1.37 -9.53 -15.02
C GLU A 58 -2.01 -8.88 -16.23
N ALA A 59 -2.75 -9.66 -17.03
CA ALA A 59 -3.37 -9.14 -18.24
C ALA A 59 -4.40 -8.02 -17.95
N ASP A 60 -5.16 -8.17 -16.87
CA ASP A 60 -6.16 -7.19 -16.47
C ASP A 60 -5.51 -5.90 -15.95
N PHE A 61 -4.45 -6.02 -15.14
CA PHE A 61 -3.70 -4.86 -14.66
C PHE A 61 -3.02 -4.10 -15.81
N ARG A 62 -2.33 -4.80 -16.70
CA ARG A 62 -1.69 -4.17 -17.87
C ARG A 62 -2.69 -3.43 -18.74
N LYS A 63 -3.84 -4.04 -19.01
CA LYS A 63 -4.90 -3.41 -19.80
C LYS A 63 -5.40 -2.10 -19.21
N LEU A 64 -5.43 -1.98 -17.87
CA LEU A 64 -5.96 -0.80 -17.20
C LEU A 64 -4.89 0.26 -16.91
N ILE A 65 -3.66 -0.15 -16.59
CA ILE A 65 -2.62 0.74 -16.09
C ILE A 65 -1.68 1.21 -17.20
N ASP A 66 -1.24 0.30 -18.10
CA ASP A 66 -0.18 0.63 -19.07
C ASP A 66 -0.62 1.72 -20.04
N HIS A 67 -1.92 1.83 -20.36
CA HIS A 67 -2.45 2.85 -21.26
C HIS A 67 -2.69 4.22 -20.60
N LYS A 68 -2.64 4.29 -19.28
CA LYS A 68 -2.85 5.49 -18.48
C LYS A 68 -1.52 5.93 -17.86
N ALA A 69 -1.27 5.49 -16.63
CA ALA A 69 -0.09 5.85 -15.86
C ALA A 69 1.22 5.38 -16.52
N GLY A 70 1.22 4.23 -17.21
CA GLY A 70 2.40 3.71 -17.91
C GLY A 70 2.93 4.59 -19.05
N GLN A 71 2.17 5.60 -19.49
CA GLN A 71 2.67 6.61 -20.45
C GLN A 71 3.51 7.71 -19.80
N HIS A 72 3.45 7.83 -18.48
CA HIS A 72 4.06 8.92 -17.72
C HIS A 72 5.00 8.44 -16.60
N MET A 73 4.92 7.17 -16.24
CA MET A 73 5.66 6.54 -15.16
C MET A 73 6.14 5.14 -15.61
N GLU A 74 7.34 4.76 -15.22
CA GLU A 74 7.82 3.37 -15.42
C GLU A 74 7.04 2.42 -14.52
N ILE A 75 6.30 1.49 -15.10
CA ILE A 75 5.49 0.51 -14.37
C ILE A 75 6.08 -0.88 -14.56
N GLU A 76 6.40 -1.53 -13.45
CA GLU A 76 6.82 -2.94 -13.41
C GLU A 76 5.87 -3.77 -12.54
N TYR A 77 5.84 -5.07 -12.81
CA TYR A 77 4.97 -6.00 -12.08
C TYR A 77 5.79 -7.05 -11.35
N ALA A 78 5.57 -7.15 -10.04
CA ALA A 78 6.08 -8.22 -9.20
C ALA A 78 4.95 -9.22 -8.88
N TYR A 79 5.30 -10.48 -8.65
CA TYR A 79 4.30 -11.52 -8.45
C TYR A 79 4.43 -12.12 -7.06
N GLN A 80 3.37 -12.00 -6.26
CA GLN A 80 3.30 -12.69 -4.98
C GLN A 80 2.94 -14.16 -5.21
N ASP A 81 3.93 -15.05 -5.05
CA ASP A 81 3.76 -16.49 -5.15
C ASP A 81 3.91 -17.13 -3.77
N ILE A 82 2.98 -17.99 -3.37
CA ILE A 82 3.00 -18.69 -2.09
C ILE A 82 4.25 -19.56 -1.90
N ASN A 83 4.86 -20.01 -3.00
CA ASN A 83 6.07 -20.83 -3.02
C ASN A 83 7.37 -20.02 -2.99
N ASP A 84 7.30 -18.69 -3.16
CA ASP A 84 8.47 -17.81 -3.06
C ASP A 84 8.79 -17.53 -1.59
N ILE A 85 9.36 -18.51 -0.92
CA ILE A 85 9.70 -18.47 0.50
C ILE A 85 11.21 -18.70 0.68
N PRO A 86 11.79 -18.25 1.82
CA PRO A 86 13.21 -18.44 2.09
C PRO A 86 13.61 -19.91 2.11
N GLU A 87 14.88 -20.16 1.79
CA GLU A 87 15.48 -21.50 1.87
C GLU A 87 15.32 -22.08 3.28
N GLY A 88 15.05 -23.38 3.38
CA GLY A 88 14.83 -24.09 4.63
C GLY A 88 13.39 -24.06 5.14
N PHE A 89 12.47 -23.35 4.47
CA PHE A 89 11.05 -23.38 4.79
C PHE A 89 10.26 -24.12 3.71
N ALA A 90 9.12 -24.67 4.10
CA ALA A 90 8.20 -25.35 3.19
C ALA A 90 6.79 -24.77 3.33
N VAL A 91 6.04 -24.75 2.23
CA VAL A 91 4.62 -24.39 2.27
C VAL A 91 3.86 -25.52 2.96
N PRO A 92 3.11 -25.25 4.05
CA PRO A 92 2.29 -26.26 4.70
C PRO A 92 1.27 -26.85 3.73
N GLU A 93 1.01 -28.14 3.86
CA GLU A 93 0.00 -28.84 3.06
C GLU A 93 -1.37 -28.17 3.20
N GLY A 94 -2.07 -27.97 2.07
CA GLY A 94 -3.38 -27.32 2.03
C GLY A 94 -3.38 -25.80 2.21
N ARG A 95 -2.23 -25.14 2.33
CA ARG A 95 -2.19 -23.67 2.43
C ARG A 95 -2.53 -23.02 1.10
N ALA A 96 -3.64 -22.29 1.06
CA ALA A 96 -4.07 -21.51 -0.11
C ALA A 96 -3.96 -19.99 0.12
N LYS A 97 -3.86 -19.52 1.37
CA LYS A 97 -3.80 -18.09 1.71
C LYS A 97 -2.38 -17.55 1.55
N PRO A 98 -2.23 -16.30 1.03
CA PRO A 98 -0.95 -15.60 1.01
C PRO A 98 -0.32 -15.49 2.41
N TRP A 99 1.01 -15.27 2.46
CA TRP A 99 1.75 -15.14 3.72
C TRP A 99 1.53 -13.81 4.45
N GLY A 100 0.98 -12.81 3.79
CA GLY A 100 0.73 -11.49 4.35
C GLY A 100 1.47 -10.37 3.62
N THR A 101 1.41 -9.15 4.19
CA THR A 101 1.90 -7.92 3.54
C THR A 101 3.42 -7.86 3.43
N ALA A 102 4.15 -8.30 4.47
CA ALA A 102 5.61 -8.35 4.40
C ALA A 102 6.10 -9.27 3.26
N HIS A 103 5.47 -10.42 3.08
CA HIS A 103 5.78 -11.32 1.97
C HIS A 103 5.40 -10.71 0.61
N ALA A 104 4.32 -9.93 0.54
CA ALA A 104 3.97 -9.20 -0.68
C ALA A 104 5.10 -8.24 -1.05
N VAL A 105 5.60 -7.43 -0.11
CA VAL A 105 6.71 -6.50 -0.36
C VAL A 105 7.98 -7.24 -0.78
N LEU A 106 8.29 -8.38 -0.16
CA LEU A 106 9.43 -9.22 -0.55
C LEU A 106 9.36 -9.71 -2.01
N ALA A 107 8.17 -9.88 -2.59
CA ALA A 107 8.04 -10.24 -4.00
C ALA A 107 8.65 -9.18 -4.94
N ALA A 108 8.73 -7.93 -4.51
CA ALA A 108 9.32 -6.83 -5.29
C ALA A 108 10.86 -6.69 -5.10
N ARG A 109 11.51 -7.49 -4.25
CA ARG A 109 12.92 -7.33 -3.83
C ARG A 109 13.95 -7.27 -4.97
N HIS A 110 13.66 -7.89 -6.11
CA HIS A 110 14.56 -7.90 -7.27
C HIS A 110 14.36 -6.71 -8.22
N LEU A 111 13.23 -6.02 -8.09
CA LEU A 111 12.88 -4.86 -8.90
C LEU A 111 13.15 -3.54 -8.17
N VAL A 112 13.00 -3.53 -6.85
CA VAL A 112 13.23 -2.32 -6.04
C VAL A 112 14.71 -2.15 -5.75
N LYS A 113 15.21 -0.95 -6.07
CA LYS A 113 16.58 -0.52 -5.76
C LYS A 113 16.51 0.83 -5.04
N GLY A 114 17.25 0.95 -3.95
CA GLY A 114 17.25 2.18 -3.14
C GLY A 114 15.96 2.37 -2.32
N ASN A 115 15.65 3.63 -2.04
CA ASN A 115 14.52 3.99 -1.19
C ASN A 115 13.17 3.72 -1.85
N PHE A 116 12.17 3.33 -1.07
CA PHE A 116 10.84 3.03 -1.60
C PHE A 116 9.72 3.35 -0.60
N ALA A 117 8.56 3.69 -1.12
CA ALA A 117 7.32 3.78 -0.37
C ALA A 117 6.43 2.58 -0.65
N VAL A 118 5.60 2.17 0.31
CA VAL A 118 4.63 1.08 0.15
C VAL A 118 3.23 1.60 0.39
N ILE A 119 2.30 1.29 -0.53
CA ILE A 119 0.88 1.59 -0.40
C ILE A 119 0.00 0.37 -0.73
N ASN A 120 -1.25 0.39 -0.29
CA ASN A 120 -2.29 -0.51 -0.78
C ASN A 120 -2.91 0.04 -2.07
N SER A 121 -3.30 -0.83 -2.99
CA SER A 121 -3.92 -0.43 -4.27
C SER A 121 -5.38 0.03 -4.13
N ASP A 122 -6.03 -0.31 -3.02
CA ASP A 122 -7.46 -0.08 -2.77
C ASP A 122 -7.75 0.97 -1.69
N ASP A 123 -6.71 1.69 -1.24
CA ASP A 123 -6.81 2.82 -0.32
C ASP A 123 -6.49 4.14 -1.03
N TYR A 124 -7.21 5.20 -0.69
CA TYR A 124 -6.93 6.56 -1.16
C TYR A 124 -6.14 7.34 -0.10
N TYR A 125 -4.96 7.82 -0.46
CA TYR A 125 -4.03 8.47 0.47
C TYR A 125 -4.02 10.00 0.36
N GLY A 126 -4.38 10.55 -0.81
CA GLY A 126 -4.35 11.98 -1.10
C GLY A 126 -2.96 12.50 -1.46
N PRO A 127 -2.88 13.63 -2.18
CA PRO A 127 -1.64 14.16 -2.76
C PRO A 127 -0.56 14.52 -1.72
N GLU A 128 -0.98 15.02 -0.55
CA GLU A 128 -0.05 15.44 0.49
C GLU A 128 0.75 14.26 1.07
N ALA A 129 0.13 13.07 1.18
CA ALA A 129 0.81 11.87 1.66
C ALA A 129 1.98 11.48 0.74
N PHE A 130 1.76 11.50 -0.57
CA PHE A 130 2.80 11.19 -1.56
C PHE A 130 3.92 12.22 -1.53
N LYS A 131 3.57 13.51 -1.38
CA LYS A 131 4.57 14.58 -1.30
C LYS A 131 5.46 14.43 -0.07
N VAL A 132 4.88 14.26 1.11
CA VAL A 132 5.63 14.08 2.37
C VAL A 132 6.53 12.85 2.29
N MET A 133 6.01 11.75 1.78
CA MET A 133 6.75 10.49 1.63
C MET A 133 7.92 10.64 0.65
N TYR A 134 7.69 11.26 -0.51
CA TYR A 134 8.73 11.50 -1.50
C TYR A 134 9.82 12.42 -0.97
N ASP A 135 9.43 13.53 -0.32
CA ASP A 135 10.38 14.50 0.25
C ASP A 135 11.28 13.86 1.32
N PHE A 136 10.76 12.96 2.12
CA PHE A 136 11.58 12.17 3.05
C PHE A 136 12.52 11.21 2.31
N LEU A 137 11.98 10.41 1.39
CA LEU A 137 12.71 9.31 0.78
C LEU A 137 13.83 9.77 -0.18
N LYS A 138 13.67 10.91 -0.86
CA LYS A 138 14.68 11.39 -1.81
C LYS A 138 16.02 11.70 -1.15
N ASP A 139 16.00 12.07 0.14
CA ASP A 139 17.18 12.47 0.91
C ASP A 139 17.55 11.43 2.00
N ALA A 140 16.70 10.42 2.22
CA ALA A 140 16.94 9.40 3.24
C ALA A 140 18.12 8.51 2.85
N ALA A 141 19.02 8.29 3.80
CA ALA A 141 20.13 7.37 3.68
C ALA A 141 20.23 6.54 4.96
N ASP A 142 20.41 5.24 4.80
CA ASP A 142 20.73 4.38 5.94
C ASP A 142 22.21 4.54 6.29
N ASP A 143 22.46 4.71 7.58
CA ASP A 143 23.81 4.77 8.12
C ASP A 143 24.07 3.57 9.05
N GLN A 144 23.95 3.75 10.37
CA GLN A 144 24.06 2.66 11.35
C GLN A 144 22.71 2.02 11.67
N VAL A 145 21.61 2.67 11.30
CA VAL A 145 20.24 2.22 11.49
C VAL A 145 19.43 2.48 10.22
N TYR A 146 18.40 1.67 10.01
CA TYR A 146 17.47 1.90 8.91
C TYR A 146 16.54 3.08 9.23
N ASN A 147 16.32 3.94 8.24
CA ASN A 147 15.43 5.08 8.35
C ASN A 147 14.07 4.75 7.76
N TYR A 148 13.05 4.76 8.60
CA TYR A 148 11.65 4.52 8.19
C TYR A 148 10.80 5.75 8.48
N CYS A 149 9.79 5.97 7.64
CA CYS A 149 8.73 6.93 7.92
C CYS A 149 7.36 6.34 7.60
N MET A 150 6.34 6.94 8.16
CA MET A 150 4.95 6.64 7.85
C MET A 150 4.11 7.91 7.90
N VAL A 151 3.08 7.97 7.07
CA VAL A 151 2.10 9.07 7.11
C VAL A 151 0.94 8.65 8.01
N GLY A 152 0.77 9.36 9.13
CA GLY A 152 -0.35 9.18 10.04
C GLY A 152 -1.57 9.99 9.60
N TYR A 153 -2.76 9.42 9.77
CA TYR A 153 -4.04 10.09 9.50
C TYR A 153 -4.81 10.28 10.81
N GLN A 154 -5.48 11.40 10.93
CA GLN A 154 -6.41 11.60 12.04
C GLN A 154 -7.53 10.55 11.95
N VAL A 155 -7.76 9.80 13.03
CA VAL A 155 -8.69 8.66 13.03
C VAL A 155 -10.09 9.05 12.57
N GLN A 156 -10.55 10.25 12.94
CA GLN A 156 -11.85 10.80 12.56
C GLN A 156 -12.04 10.89 11.03
N ASN A 157 -10.95 11.09 10.27
CA ASN A 157 -10.98 11.19 8.81
C ASN A 157 -10.95 9.82 8.13
N THR A 158 -10.85 8.73 8.91
CA THR A 158 -10.77 7.36 8.41
C THR A 158 -11.95 6.48 8.84
N LEU A 159 -12.95 7.08 9.47
CA LEU A 159 -14.15 6.39 9.92
C LEU A 159 -15.20 6.31 8.81
N THR A 160 -16.21 5.47 9.03
CA THR A 160 -17.39 5.33 8.18
C THR A 160 -18.64 5.52 9.02
N GLU A 161 -19.68 6.08 8.41
CA GLU A 161 -21.02 6.15 9.01
C GLU A 161 -21.71 4.76 9.00
N ASN A 162 -21.24 3.84 8.17
CA ASN A 162 -21.85 2.54 7.95
C ASN A 162 -21.05 1.42 8.64
N GLY A 163 -21.03 1.41 9.98
CA GLY A 163 -20.38 0.35 10.74
C GLY A 163 -19.12 0.76 11.47
N HIS A 164 -18.10 -0.09 11.45
CA HIS A 164 -16.87 0.13 12.20
C HIS A 164 -15.64 -0.17 11.33
N VAL A 165 -14.49 0.37 11.74
CA VAL A 165 -13.20 0.15 11.09
C VAL A 165 -12.19 -0.46 12.08
N SER A 166 -11.09 -1.01 11.54
CA SER A 166 -9.91 -1.41 12.31
C SER A 166 -8.73 -0.55 11.87
N ARG A 167 -7.94 -0.06 12.82
CA ARG A 167 -6.78 0.80 12.55
C ARG A 167 -5.63 0.49 13.50
N GLY A 168 -4.40 0.60 13.02
CA GLY A 168 -3.24 0.75 13.86
C GLY A 168 -3.23 2.15 14.46
N VAL A 169 -3.61 2.27 15.73
CA VAL A 169 -3.62 3.55 16.44
C VAL A 169 -2.20 3.84 16.92
N CYS A 170 -1.62 4.89 16.37
CA CYS A 170 -0.24 5.30 16.64
C CYS A 170 -0.17 6.29 17.80
N THR A 171 0.87 6.16 18.60
CA THR A 171 1.28 7.17 19.57
C THR A 171 2.64 7.71 19.14
N GLU A 172 2.79 9.02 19.14
CA GLU A 172 4.04 9.68 18.75
C GLU A 172 4.75 10.32 19.95
N THR A 173 6.06 10.53 19.82
CA THR A 173 6.83 11.36 20.72
C THR A 173 6.64 12.85 20.38
N PRO A 174 7.01 13.80 21.28
CA PRO A 174 6.95 15.23 20.96
C PRO A 174 7.76 15.62 19.71
N ASP A 175 8.78 14.85 19.37
CA ASP A 175 9.66 15.07 18.19
C ASP A 175 9.12 14.39 16.92
N GLY A 176 7.91 13.80 16.95
CA GLY A 176 7.26 13.21 15.79
C GLY A 176 7.72 11.78 15.45
N PHE A 177 8.41 11.07 16.36
CA PHE A 177 8.77 9.68 16.16
C PHE A 177 7.64 8.75 16.63
N LEU A 178 7.45 7.64 15.91
CA LEU A 178 6.53 6.60 16.33
C LEU A 178 7.01 5.98 17.65
N LYS A 179 6.20 6.12 18.71
CA LYS A 179 6.47 5.52 20.02
C LYS A 179 5.84 4.14 20.16
N ASP A 180 4.61 4.00 19.69
CA ASP A 180 3.83 2.77 19.80
C ASP A 180 2.77 2.70 18.72
N ILE A 181 2.36 1.50 18.33
CA ILE A 181 1.24 1.23 17.43
C ILE A 181 0.43 0.06 17.95
N VAL A 182 -0.86 0.29 18.20
CA VAL A 182 -1.77 -0.72 18.71
C VAL A 182 -2.94 -0.90 17.74
N GLU A 183 -3.12 -2.12 17.24
CA GLU A 183 -4.30 -2.41 16.43
C GLU A 183 -5.56 -2.34 17.29
N ARG A 184 -6.47 -1.44 16.90
CA ARG A 184 -7.80 -1.31 17.48
C ARG A 184 -8.84 -1.74 16.48
N THR A 185 -9.74 -2.61 16.91
CA THR A 185 -10.84 -3.10 16.08
C THR A 185 -12.15 -2.46 16.54
N LYS A 186 -13.13 -2.45 15.62
CA LYS A 186 -14.47 -1.90 15.91
C LYS A 186 -14.44 -0.46 16.40
N ILE A 187 -13.62 0.38 15.75
CA ILE A 187 -13.62 1.82 15.97
C ILE A 187 -14.82 2.42 15.23
N MET A 188 -15.62 3.22 15.95
CA MET A 188 -16.83 3.84 15.40
C MET A 188 -17.17 5.13 16.14
N TYR A 189 -18.09 5.91 15.58
CA TYR A 189 -18.71 7.01 16.29
C TYR A 189 -19.62 6.49 17.41
N HIS A 190 -19.55 7.13 18.56
CA HIS A 190 -20.37 6.85 19.73
C HIS A 190 -20.80 8.18 20.37
N GLU A 191 -21.81 8.15 21.24
CA GLU A 191 -22.21 9.31 22.05
C GLU A 191 -20.99 9.81 22.86
N GLY A 192 -20.55 11.03 22.55
CA GLY A 192 -19.38 11.65 23.20
C GLY A 192 -18.05 11.49 22.45
N GLY A 193 -18.03 10.93 21.22
CA GLY A 193 -16.82 10.93 20.39
C GLY A 193 -16.54 9.65 19.63
N ILE A 194 -15.27 9.30 19.51
CA ILE A 194 -14.81 8.09 18.82
C ILE A 194 -14.41 7.05 19.87
N ALA A 195 -14.95 5.85 19.75
CA ALA A 195 -14.66 4.74 20.65
C ALA A 195 -14.32 3.47 19.90
N TYR A 196 -13.65 2.53 20.57
CA TYR A 196 -13.42 1.19 20.08
C TYR A 196 -13.90 0.15 21.10
N LYS A 197 -14.24 -1.02 20.61
CA LYS A 197 -14.63 -2.12 21.50
C LYS A 197 -13.36 -2.90 21.93
N THR A 198 -13.16 -3.02 23.22
CA THR A 198 -12.16 -3.90 23.83
C THR A 198 -12.57 -5.36 23.82
#